data_3f72150b2aae6ea2f3e32bf69d60cceb
#
_entry.id   3f72150b2aae6ea2f3e32bf69d60cceb
#
_cell.length_a   1.000
_cell.length_b   1.000
_cell.length_c   1.000
_cell.angle_alpha   90.00
_cell.angle_beta   90.00
_cell.angle_gamma   90.00
#
_symmetry.space_group_name_H-M   'P 1'
#
loop_
_entity.id
_entity.type
_entity.pdbx_description
1 polymer ?
#
loop_
_entity_poly.entity_id
_entity_poly.type
_entity_poly.pdbx_seq_one_letter_code
_entity_poly.pdbx_strand_id
1 'polypeptide(L)'
;MTKARNSAYNFHRLHQSRFGRIMVLTGARQVGKTTLLKTLYPKYEYINLDDPANRQLFSSLTTKQWMEDYPTAVLDEIQKEPSLMEMIKSAYDSSSLVKYILTGSSQLMLMNQVKESLAGRCIISELFPLTIPELITKHKDEKIEPSFFQKIIQGEAVPKSMLPFRLYPSYEPKIKAYQHYLNYGGYPAISDESLTQEDRTLWLKNYLQTYLERDIRDLAEFKNIEPFIVIQKMSALLTGQLMNYTLMAKEAKVHLNTAKRYMQYMQMSYQIISLAPWHRNKLKRLSKVPKLHFLDPGIQRVITGKLQVDMTGHEFESAIVAEMYKQIKYLDEDYSIYHLRTSDGREVDFLIETNEGYYAIEIKMTQNFKPTDTRHLRNLDEILDKPLLHSFVISNDIMPYILENNITAMHAAQFLT
;
A
#
# COMPACT_ATOMS: atom_id res chain seq x y z
N MET A 1 -13.19 -14.32 9.64
CA MET A 1 -13.78 -14.45 8.27
C MET A 1 -12.79 -13.96 7.23
N THR A 2 -12.75 -14.55 6.03
CA THR A 2 -11.84 -14.11 4.97
C THR A 2 -12.54 -13.04 4.13
N LYS A 3 -11.94 -11.84 4.06
CA LYS A 3 -12.44 -10.70 3.28
C LYS A 3 -12.15 -10.88 1.78
N ALA A 4 -12.96 -10.30 0.90
CA ALA A 4 -12.66 -10.20 -0.52
C ALA A 4 -11.40 -9.32 -0.74
N ARG A 5 -10.71 -9.52 -1.88
CA ARG A 5 -9.47 -8.81 -2.20
C ARG A 5 -9.53 -8.17 -3.58
N ASN A 6 -9.30 -6.88 -3.66
CA ASN A 6 -9.24 -6.11 -4.93
C ASN A 6 -8.18 -6.66 -5.89
N SER A 7 -7.04 -7.07 -5.34
CA SER A 7 -5.94 -7.62 -6.13
C SER A 7 -6.24 -9.00 -6.75
N ALA A 8 -7.25 -9.73 -6.27
CA ALA A 8 -7.51 -11.11 -6.69
C ALA A 8 -7.78 -11.23 -8.20
N TYR A 9 -8.66 -10.40 -8.73
CA TYR A 9 -9.03 -10.42 -10.14
C TYR A 9 -7.83 -10.09 -11.05
N ASN A 10 -7.13 -9.00 -10.77
CA ASN A 10 -5.98 -8.57 -11.57
C ASN A 10 -4.84 -9.57 -11.49
N PHE A 11 -4.55 -10.10 -10.31
CA PHE A 11 -3.54 -11.13 -10.14
C PHE A 11 -3.86 -12.38 -10.98
N HIS A 12 -5.12 -12.85 -10.93
CA HIS A 12 -5.55 -14.00 -11.72
C HIS A 12 -5.46 -13.72 -13.21
N ARG A 13 -5.96 -12.57 -13.68
CA ARG A 13 -5.91 -12.16 -15.09
C ARG A 13 -4.47 -12.09 -15.62
N LEU A 14 -3.56 -11.48 -14.86
CA LEU A 14 -2.14 -11.39 -15.21
C LEU A 14 -1.49 -12.76 -15.29
N HIS A 15 -1.81 -13.67 -14.35
CA HIS A 15 -1.27 -15.04 -14.35
C HIS A 15 -1.79 -15.89 -15.52
N GLN A 16 -2.95 -15.58 -16.08
CA GLN A 16 -3.46 -16.23 -17.29
C GLN A 16 -2.83 -15.64 -18.58
N SER A 17 -2.16 -14.50 -18.51
CA SER A 17 -1.50 -13.89 -19.67
C SER A 17 -0.25 -14.69 -20.11
N ARG A 18 0.19 -14.45 -21.34
CA ARG A 18 1.40 -15.07 -21.91
C ARG A 18 2.66 -14.80 -21.07
N PHE A 19 2.74 -13.63 -20.45
CA PHE A 19 3.89 -13.20 -19.65
C PHE A 19 3.77 -13.54 -18.17
N GLY A 20 2.59 -13.99 -17.71
CA GLY A 20 2.29 -14.29 -16.33
C GLY A 20 2.62 -15.72 -15.88
N ARG A 21 3.46 -16.46 -16.62
CA ARG A 21 3.84 -17.83 -16.25
C ARG A 21 4.59 -17.91 -14.92
N ILE A 22 5.36 -16.87 -14.59
CA ILE A 22 5.91 -16.67 -13.26
C ILE A 22 5.30 -15.38 -12.69
N MET A 23 4.60 -15.52 -11.57
CA MET A 23 4.09 -14.39 -10.79
C MET A 23 4.85 -14.30 -9.47
N VAL A 24 5.19 -13.09 -9.06
CA VAL A 24 5.80 -12.82 -7.76
C VAL A 24 4.82 -11.98 -6.94
N LEU A 25 4.30 -12.54 -5.85
CA LEU A 25 3.41 -11.83 -4.93
C LEU A 25 4.20 -11.36 -3.71
N THR A 26 4.39 -10.04 -3.62
CA THR A 26 5.05 -9.39 -2.49
C THR A 26 4.03 -8.68 -1.57
N GLY A 27 4.47 -8.22 -0.43
CA GLY A 27 3.62 -7.50 0.53
C GLY A 27 4.05 -7.75 1.97
N ALA A 28 3.62 -6.90 2.89
CA ALA A 28 3.94 -7.03 4.30
C ALA A 28 3.56 -8.42 4.85
N ARG A 29 4.14 -8.81 5.99
CA ARG A 29 3.71 -10.03 6.69
C ARG A 29 2.24 -9.90 7.12
N GLN A 30 1.53 -11.03 7.15
CA GLN A 30 0.14 -11.14 7.62
C GLN A 30 -0.91 -10.30 6.86
N VAL A 31 -0.57 -9.78 5.66
CA VAL A 31 -1.58 -9.15 4.79
C VAL A 31 -2.46 -10.16 4.05
N GLY A 32 -2.19 -11.47 4.19
CA GLY A 32 -3.01 -12.54 3.64
C GLY A 32 -2.52 -13.12 2.31
N LYS A 33 -1.23 -13.01 1.96
CA LYS A 33 -0.65 -13.60 0.72
C LYS A 33 -0.98 -15.08 0.57
N THR A 34 -0.60 -15.89 1.56
CA THR A 34 -0.84 -17.34 1.59
C THR A 34 -2.33 -17.69 1.45
N THR A 35 -3.19 -16.97 2.19
CA THR A 35 -4.64 -17.17 2.14
C THR A 35 -5.20 -16.86 0.75
N LEU A 36 -4.78 -15.75 0.14
CA LEU A 36 -5.19 -15.36 -1.22
C LEU A 36 -4.78 -16.44 -2.23
N LEU A 37 -3.53 -16.88 -2.20
CA LEU A 37 -3.02 -17.86 -3.16
C LEU A 37 -3.69 -19.23 -3.02
N LYS A 38 -3.88 -19.74 -1.81
CA LYS A 38 -4.63 -20.98 -1.57
C LYS A 38 -6.09 -20.90 -2.02
N THR A 39 -6.69 -19.70 -1.94
CA THR A 39 -8.07 -19.48 -2.40
C THR A 39 -8.16 -19.44 -3.93
N LEU A 40 -7.25 -18.73 -4.59
CA LEU A 40 -7.26 -18.56 -6.05
C LEU A 40 -6.77 -19.78 -6.81
N TYR A 41 -5.82 -20.51 -6.23
CA TYR A 41 -5.13 -21.63 -6.88
C TYR A 41 -5.17 -22.92 -6.06
N PRO A 42 -6.36 -23.45 -5.72
CA PRO A 42 -6.51 -24.64 -4.88
C PRO A 42 -5.96 -25.94 -5.54
N LYS A 43 -5.70 -25.89 -6.86
CA LYS A 43 -5.16 -27.04 -7.63
C LYS A 43 -3.65 -26.97 -7.82
N TYR A 44 -2.98 -25.85 -7.42
CA TYR A 44 -1.54 -25.76 -7.49
C TYR A 44 -0.92 -26.46 -6.30
N GLU A 45 0.21 -27.13 -6.51
CA GLU A 45 0.98 -27.65 -5.39
C GLU A 45 1.49 -26.47 -4.54
N TYR A 46 1.22 -26.53 -3.23
CA TYR A 46 1.62 -25.48 -2.30
C TYR A 46 2.84 -25.93 -1.51
N ILE A 47 3.99 -25.34 -1.81
CA ILE A 47 5.29 -25.69 -1.25
C ILE A 47 5.72 -24.58 -0.29
N ASN A 48 5.75 -24.90 1.02
CA ASN A 48 6.25 -24.00 2.05
C ASN A 48 7.73 -24.24 2.30
N LEU A 49 8.57 -23.29 1.93
CA LEU A 49 10.02 -23.37 2.10
C LEU A 49 10.52 -22.86 3.46
N ASP A 50 9.61 -22.51 4.37
CA ASP A 50 9.95 -22.37 5.79
C ASP A 50 10.37 -23.70 6.40
N ASP A 51 9.78 -24.80 5.91
CA ASP A 51 10.11 -26.15 6.34
C ASP A 51 11.47 -26.59 5.78
N PRO A 52 12.46 -26.92 6.63
CA PRO A 52 13.75 -27.46 6.18
C PRO A 52 13.65 -28.74 5.37
N ALA A 53 12.69 -29.61 5.69
CA ALA A 53 12.47 -30.86 4.96
C ALA A 53 12.06 -30.61 3.51
N ASN A 54 11.18 -29.64 3.30
CA ASN A 54 10.79 -29.21 1.95
C ASN A 54 11.99 -28.62 1.19
N ARG A 55 12.80 -27.77 1.82
CA ARG A 55 14.00 -27.23 1.16
C ARG A 55 14.92 -28.35 0.68
N GLN A 56 15.23 -29.30 1.56
CA GLN A 56 16.09 -30.45 1.21
C GLN A 56 15.47 -31.28 0.08
N LEU A 57 14.20 -31.61 0.16
CA LEU A 57 13.49 -32.39 -0.84
C LEU A 57 13.55 -31.72 -2.21
N PHE A 58 13.06 -30.49 -2.27
CA PHE A 58 12.85 -29.79 -3.55
C PHE A 58 14.15 -29.30 -4.19
N SER A 59 15.19 -28.97 -3.42
CA SER A 59 16.51 -28.63 -3.97
C SER A 59 17.27 -29.83 -4.53
N SER A 60 16.90 -31.07 -4.17
CA SER A 60 17.51 -32.31 -4.71
C SER A 60 16.96 -32.75 -6.06
N LEU A 61 15.81 -32.15 -6.50
CA LEU A 61 15.18 -32.51 -7.77
C LEU A 61 15.95 -31.91 -8.96
N THR A 62 16.00 -32.67 -10.06
CA THR A 62 16.44 -32.14 -11.35
C THR A 62 15.35 -31.28 -11.97
N THR A 63 15.72 -30.31 -12.84
CA THR A 63 14.74 -29.48 -13.56
C THR A 63 13.69 -30.31 -14.30
N LYS A 64 14.09 -31.47 -14.86
CA LYS A 64 13.18 -32.39 -15.58
C LYS A 64 12.12 -32.94 -14.63
N GLN A 65 12.56 -33.54 -13.50
CA GLN A 65 11.64 -34.06 -12.46
C GLN A 65 10.71 -32.97 -11.95
N TRP A 66 11.26 -31.75 -11.70
CA TRP A 66 10.48 -30.60 -11.26
C TRP A 66 9.36 -30.25 -12.26
N MET A 67 9.64 -30.21 -13.56
CA MET A 67 8.64 -29.90 -14.60
C MET A 67 7.59 -31.00 -14.77
N GLU A 68 7.96 -32.28 -14.57
CA GLU A 68 7.06 -33.42 -14.69
C GLU A 68 6.14 -33.54 -13.48
N ASP A 69 6.67 -33.38 -12.26
CA ASP A 69 5.93 -33.59 -11.02
C ASP A 69 5.21 -32.34 -10.53
N TYR A 70 5.78 -31.15 -10.78
CA TYR A 70 5.29 -29.86 -10.30
C TYR A 70 5.17 -28.81 -11.41
N PRO A 71 4.39 -29.07 -12.48
CA PRO A 71 4.23 -28.11 -13.60
C PRO A 71 3.54 -26.82 -13.17
N THR A 72 2.75 -26.88 -12.08
CA THR A 72 2.07 -25.73 -11.48
C THR A 72 2.26 -25.74 -9.97
N ALA A 73 2.93 -24.71 -9.42
CA ALA A 73 3.20 -24.63 -7.99
C ALA A 73 3.16 -23.20 -7.45
N VAL A 74 2.82 -23.11 -6.15
CA VAL A 74 2.99 -21.92 -5.31
C VAL A 74 4.17 -22.18 -4.37
N LEU A 75 5.25 -21.41 -4.51
CA LEU A 75 6.42 -21.51 -3.64
C LEU A 75 6.40 -20.37 -2.64
N ASP A 76 6.09 -20.71 -1.40
CA ASP A 76 6.03 -19.74 -0.29
C ASP A 76 7.37 -19.69 0.44
N GLU A 77 7.82 -18.48 0.79
CA GLU A 77 9.13 -18.17 1.39
C GLU A 77 10.32 -18.60 0.52
N ILE A 78 10.18 -18.44 -0.83
CA ILE A 78 11.17 -18.89 -1.82
C ILE A 78 12.58 -18.33 -1.59
N GLN A 79 12.71 -17.15 -0.97
CA GLN A 79 14.01 -16.53 -0.67
C GLN A 79 14.87 -17.37 0.29
N LYS A 80 14.29 -18.39 0.95
CA LYS A 80 15.01 -19.30 1.84
C LYS A 80 15.75 -20.43 1.11
N GLU A 81 15.42 -20.64 -0.17
CA GLU A 81 16.08 -21.64 -1.01
C GLU A 81 16.40 -21.06 -2.39
N PRO A 82 17.50 -20.28 -2.51
CA PRO A 82 17.87 -19.62 -3.77
C PRO A 82 18.10 -20.57 -4.95
N SER A 83 18.51 -21.82 -4.71
CA SER A 83 18.74 -22.81 -5.77
C SER A 83 17.48 -23.10 -6.58
N LEU A 84 16.30 -23.02 -5.97
CA LEU A 84 15.02 -23.18 -6.66
C LEU A 84 14.73 -22.05 -7.66
N MET A 85 15.28 -20.83 -7.48
CA MET A 85 15.11 -19.75 -8.44
C MET A 85 15.76 -20.10 -9.80
N GLU A 86 16.95 -20.70 -9.78
CA GLU A 86 17.63 -21.15 -11.02
C GLU A 86 16.90 -22.31 -11.67
N MET A 87 16.35 -23.23 -10.87
CA MET A 87 15.53 -24.33 -11.37
C MET A 87 14.25 -23.82 -12.04
N ILE A 88 13.53 -22.88 -11.41
CA ILE A 88 12.33 -22.24 -11.98
C ILE A 88 12.64 -21.51 -13.28
N LYS A 89 13.77 -20.79 -13.34
CA LYS A 89 14.26 -20.13 -14.56
C LYS A 89 14.49 -21.17 -15.67
N SER A 90 15.20 -22.24 -15.39
CA SER A 90 15.47 -23.32 -16.34
C SER A 90 14.17 -23.99 -16.82
N ALA A 91 13.23 -24.24 -15.93
CA ALA A 91 11.91 -24.79 -16.27
C ALA A 91 11.10 -23.84 -17.17
N TYR A 92 11.12 -22.53 -16.86
CA TYR A 92 10.46 -21.49 -17.66
C TYR A 92 11.04 -21.43 -19.09
N ASP A 93 12.36 -21.50 -19.24
CA ASP A 93 13.02 -21.43 -20.54
C ASP A 93 12.83 -22.73 -21.35
N SER A 94 12.64 -23.87 -20.69
CA SER A 94 12.50 -25.20 -21.32
C SER A 94 11.07 -25.59 -21.70
N SER A 95 10.05 -25.03 -21.03
CA SER A 95 8.64 -25.42 -21.25
C SER A 95 7.71 -24.23 -21.18
N SER A 96 6.76 -24.16 -22.12
CA SER A 96 5.68 -23.19 -22.10
C SER A 96 4.50 -23.55 -21.18
N LEU A 97 4.48 -24.78 -20.65
CA LEU A 97 3.36 -25.32 -19.87
C LEU A 97 3.46 -25.01 -18.38
N VAL A 98 4.66 -24.69 -17.89
CA VAL A 98 4.87 -24.43 -16.47
C VAL A 98 4.30 -23.08 -16.02
N LYS A 99 3.72 -23.05 -14.83
CA LYS A 99 3.19 -21.84 -14.19
C LYS A 99 3.54 -21.83 -12.70
N TYR A 100 4.25 -20.80 -12.26
CA TYR A 100 4.72 -20.69 -10.89
C TYR A 100 4.27 -19.38 -10.24
N ILE A 101 3.96 -19.45 -8.96
CA ILE A 101 3.69 -18.28 -8.13
C ILE A 101 4.69 -18.28 -6.98
N LEU A 102 5.49 -17.24 -6.91
CA LEU A 102 6.52 -17.05 -5.90
C LEU A 102 6.06 -16.03 -4.88
N THR A 103 6.23 -16.34 -3.61
CA THR A 103 5.93 -15.40 -2.55
C THR A 103 6.94 -15.51 -1.41
N GLY A 104 7.05 -14.43 -0.64
CA GLY A 104 7.92 -14.38 0.53
C GLY A 104 7.58 -13.20 1.41
N SER A 105 7.99 -13.29 2.66
CA SER A 105 7.78 -12.23 3.65
C SER A 105 8.87 -11.16 3.61
N SER A 106 10.08 -11.51 3.16
CA SER A 106 11.20 -10.56 3.01
C SER A 106 11.26 -10.02 1.58
N GLN A 107 10.64 -8.86 1.36
CA GLN A 107 10.62 -8.23 0.02
C GLN A 107 12.02 -7.97 -0.52
N LEU A 108 12.95 -7.47 0.30
CA LEU A 108 14.30 -7.14 -0.18
C LEU A 108 15.04 -8.39 -0.67
N MET A 109 15.05 -9.46 0.13
CA MET A 109 15.73 -10.70 -0.24
C MET A 109 15.08 -11.32 -1.49
N LEU A 110 13.75 -11.42 -1.51
CA LEU A 110 13.00 -11.94 -2.64
C LEU A 110 13.29 -11.12 -3.91
N MET A 111 13.20 -9.79 -3.84
CA MET A 111 13.39 -8.91 -5.00
C MET A 111 14.82 -8.90 -5.52
N ASN A 112 15.83 -9.05 -4.67
CA ASN A 112 17.21 -9.19 -5.12
C ASN A 112 17.39 -10.48 -5.93
N GLN A 113 16.92 -11.60 -5.40
CA GLN A 113 16.97 -12.90 -6.10
C GLN A 113 16.17 -12.89 -7.42
N VAL A 114 14.98 -12.30 -7.41
CA VAL A 114 14.14 -12.15 -8.62
C VAL A 114 14.84 -11.31 -9.69
N LYS A 115 15.47 -10.20 -9.32
CA LYS A 115 16.23 -9.36 -10.26
C LYS A 115 17.44 -10.09 -10.85
N GLU A 116 18.12 -10.90 -10.06
CA GLU A 116 19.29 -11.68 -10.51
C GLU A 116 18.88 -12.85 -11.41
N SER A 117 17.87 -13.61 -11.03
CA SER A 117 17.56 -14.88 -11.73
C SER A 117 16.40 -14.79 -12.71
N LEU A 118 15.36 -13.96 -12.45
CA LEU A 118 14.11 -13.95 -13.19
C LEU A 118 13.82 -12.66 -13.96
N ALA A 119 14.83 -11.81 -14.18
CA ALA A 119 14.66 -10.57 -14.95
C ALA A 119 14.01 -10.82 -16.33
N GLY A 120 12.91 -10.11 -16.62
CA GLY A 120 12.14 -10.25 -17.85
C GLY A 120 11.26 -11.51 -17.97
N ARG A 121 11.22 -12.39 -16.93
CA ARG A 121 10.46 -13.66 -16.93
C ARG A 121 9.27 -13.67 -15.98
N CYS A 122 9.15 -12.69 -15.11
CA CYS A 122 8.10 -12.65 -14.10
C CYS A 122 7.32 -11.34 -14.11
N ILE A 123 6.09 -11.40 -13.61
CA ILE A 123 5.27 -10.23 -13.25
C ILE A 123 5.25 -10.12 -11.74
N ILE A 124 5.50 -8.91 -11.23
CA ILE A 124 5.48 -8.62 -9.80
C ILE A 124 4.14 -7.98 -9.46
N SER A 125 3.50 -8.47 -8.42
CA SER A 125 2.27 -7.91 -7.86
C SER A 125 2.42 -7.68 -6.36
N GLU A 126 1.78 -6.64 -5.86
CA GLU A 126 1.84 -6.25 -4.44
C GLU A 126 0.50 -6.51 -3.76
N LEU A 127 0.56 -7.03 -2.54
CA LEU A 127 -0.60 -7.18 -1.66
C LEU A 127 -0.43 -6.29 -0.44
N PHE A 128 -1.32 -5.32 -0.31
CA PHE A 128 -1.35 -4.39 0.83
C PHE A 128 -2.28 -4.88 1.95
N PRO A 129 -2.22 -4.29 3.16
CA PRO A 129 -3.32 -4.39 4.12
C PRO A 129 -4.65 -4.02 3.47
N LEU A 130 -5.77 -4.52 3.99
CA LEU A 130 -7.10 -4.30 3.42
C LEU A 130 -7.37 -2.82 3.19
N THR A 131 -7.94 -2.51 2.03
CA THR A 131 -8.53 -1.20 1.73
C THR A 131 -9.87 -1.03 2.42
N ILE A 132 -10.37 0.19 2.50
CA ILE A 132 -11.70 0.43 3.11
C ILE A 132 -12.81 -0.32 2.34
N PRO A 133 -12.85 -0.36 0.99
CA PRO A 133 -13.80 -1.21 0.27
C PRO A 133 -13.69 -2.71 0.60
N GLU A 134 -12.48 -3.22 0.79
CA GLU A 134 -12.27 -4.61 1.21
C GLU A 134 -12.76 -4.88 2.65
N LEU A 135 -12.60 -3.90 3.56
CA LEU A 135 -13.11 -3.99 4.93
C LEU A 135 -14.65 -4.05 5.01
N ILE A 136 -15.37 -3.49 4.05
CA ILE A 136 -16.83 -3.55 3.97
C ILE A 136 -17.31 -4.98 3.70
N THR A 137 -16.57 -5.78 2.93
CA THR A 137 -16.99 -7.14 2.56
C THR A 137 -17.09 -8.06 3.78
N LYS A 138 -18.00 -9.03 3.72
CA LYS A 138 -18.17 -10.05 4.77
C LYS A 138 -17.57 -11.39 4.38
N HIS A 139 -17.56 -11.70 3.07
CA HIS A 139 -17.09 -12.97 2.53
C HIS A 139 -16.06 -12.75 1.39
N LYS A 140 -15.20 -13.73 1.18
CA LYS A 140 -14.12 -13.69 0.17
C LYS A 140 -14.62 -13.62 -1.28
N ASP A 141 -15.83 -14.08 -1.53
CA ASP A 141 -16.43 -14.16 -2.88
C ASP A 141 -17.33 -12.95 -3.19
N GLU A 142 -17.41 -11.98 -2.29
CA GLU A 142 -18.16 -10.74 -2.55
C GLU A 142 -17.46 -9.89 -3.60
N LYS A 143 -18.25 -9.30 -4.48
CA LYS A 143 -17.77 -8.31 -5.45
C LYS A 143 -17.46 -7.01 -4.71
N ILE A 144 -16.24 -6.52 -4.89
CA ILE A 144 -15.85 -5.20 -4.39
C ILE A 144 -16.18 -4.19 -5.49
N GLU A 145 -17.08 -3.27 -5.18
CA GLU A 145 -17.37 -2.16 -6.10
C GLU A 145 -16.24 -1.11 -6.03
N PRO A 146 -15.82 -0.55 -7.17
CA PRO A 146 -14.86 0.55 -7.18
C PRO A 146 -15.35 1.71 -6.32
N SER A 147 -14.46 2.31 -5.55
CA SER A 147 -14.77 3.50 -4.76
C SER A 147 -15.11 4.69 -5.66
N PHE A 148 -15.74 5.73 -5.10
CA PHE A 148 -15.96 6.99 -5.83
C PHE A 148 -14.63 7.55 -6.34
N PHE A 149 -13.59 7.51 -5.52
CA PHE A 149 -12.23 7.91 -5.90
C PHE A 149 -11.73 7.16 -7.15
N GLN A 150 -11.80 5.83 -7.16
CA GLN A 150 -11.35 5.02 -8.29
C GLN A 150 -12.13 5.33 -9.57
N LYS A 151 -13.46 5.47 -9.47
CA LYS A 151 -14.33 5.83 -10.61
C LYS A 151 -13.94 7.16 -11.24
N ILE A 152 -13.70 8.18 -10.41
CA ILE A 152 -13.33 9.51 -10.90
C ILE A 152 -11.97 9.50 -11.61
N ILE A 153 -10.94 8.88 -11.03
CA ILE A 153 -9.62 8.86 -11.67
C ILE A 153 -9.58 7.99 -12.94
N GLN A 154 -10.54 7.06 -13.09
CA GLN A 154 -10.77 6.30 -14.31
C GLN A 154 -11.66 7.02 -15.34
N GLY A 155 -11.99 8.30 -15.10
CA GLY A 155 -12.67 9.16 -16.07
C GLY A 155 -14.20 9.24 -15.91
N GLU A 156 -14.81 8.66 -14.85
CA GLU A 156 -16.23 8.91 -14.58
C GLU A 156 -16.43 10.39 -14.20
N ALA A 157 -17.53 10.96 -14.68
CA ALA A 157 -17.85 12.36 -14.40
C ALA A 157 -18.29 12.54 -12.93
N VAL A 158 -17.82 13.61 -12.29
CA VAL A 158 -18.31 14.00 -10.97
C VAL A 158 -19.80 14.40 -11.07
N PRO A 159 -20.71 13.83 -10.25
CA PRO A 159 -22.11 14.17 -10.27
C PRO A 159 -22.34 15.67 -10.01
N LYS A 160 -23.30 16.26 -10.74
CA LYS A 160 -23.66 17.68 -10.58
C LYS A 160 -24.40 17.98 -9.25
N SER A 161 -24.90 16.96 -8.58
CA SER A 161 -25.53 17.06 -7.26
C SER A 161 -25.27 15.79 -6.47
N MET A 162 -25.11 15.93 -5.17
CA MET A 162 -24.88 14.83 -4.24
C MET A 162 -25.77 15.02 -3.00
N LEU A 163 -26.23 13.90 -2.45
CA LEU A 163 -26.95 13.91 -1.18
C LEU A 163 -25.96 13.98 0.00
N PRO A 164 -26.38 14.49 1.16
CA PRO A 164 -25.65 14.31 2.41
C PRO A 164 -25.30 12.85 2.63
N PHE A 165 -24.06 12.57 3.07
CA PHE A 165 -23.56 11.19 3.14
C PHE A 165 -24.45 10.27 3.97
N ARG A 166 -25.07 10.77 5.05
CA ARG A 166 -25.99 10.00 5.90
C ARG A 166 -27.25 9.50 5.18
N LEU A 167 -27.63 10.06 4.07
CA LEU A 167 -28.82 9.69 3.32
C LEU A 167 -28.61 8.55 2.34
N TYR A 168 -27.37 8.09 2.16
CA TYR A 168 -27.10 6.92 1.33
C TYR A 168 -27.41 5.63 2.09
N PRO A 169 -28.11 4.66 1.48
CA PRO A 169 -28.40 3.35 2.10
C PRO A 169 -27.15 2.61 2.59
N SER A 170 -26.00 2.84 1.92
CA SER A 170 -24.71 2.24 2.25
C SER A 170 -23.91 2.99 3.32
N TYR A 171 -24.50 4.01 3.98
CA TYR A 171 -23.80 4.84 4.97
C TYR A 171 -23.19 4.04 6.11
N GLU A 172 -24.01 3.20 6.78
CA GLU A 172 -23.59 2.47 7.99
C GLU A 172 -22.38 1.55 7.76
N PRO A 173 -22.37 0.64 6.76
CA PRO A 173 -21.21 -0.20 6.53
C PRO A 173 -19.97 0.61 6.11
N LYS A 174 -20.13 1.69 5.35
CA LYS A 174 -19.03 2.55 4.90
C LYS A 174 -18.39 3.30 6.06
N ILE A 175 -19.20 3.95 6.90
CA ILE A 175 -18.68 4.70 8.04
C ILE A 175 -18.04 3.78 9.09
N LYS A 176 -18.59 2.58 9.30
CA LYS A 176 -18.02 1.58 10.20
C LYS A 176 -16.65 1.10 9.73
N ALA A 177 -16.53 0.75 8.44
CA ALA A 177 -15.25 0.33 7.86
C ALA A 177 -14.20 1.45 7.89
N TYR A 178 -14.60 2.67 7.58
CA TYR A 178 -13.76 3.85 7.64
C TYR A 178 -13.24 4.12 9.07
N GLN A 179 -14.12 4.10 10.07
CA GLN A 179 -13.73 4.27 11.47
C GLN A 179 -12.80 3.15 11.95
N HIS A 180 -13.08 1.91 11.55
CA HIS A 180 -12.18 0.79 11.84
C HIS A 180 -10.80 1.04 11.24
N TYR A 181 -10.73 1.44 9.97
CA TYR A 181 -9.49 1.72 9.28
C TYR A 181 -8.66 2.82 9.97
N LEU A 182 -9.28 3.95 10.31
CA LEU A 182 -8.60 5.04 11.01
C LEU A 182 -8.05 4.61 12.37
N ASN A 183 -8.78 3.77 13.09
CA ASN A 183 -8.40 3.37 14.45
C ASN A 183 -7.39 2.22 14.48
N TYR A 184 -7.55 1.22 13.59
CA TYR A 184 -6.81 -0.04 13.67
C TYR A 184 -6.06 -0.40 12.39
N GLY A 185 -6.28 0.31 11.28
CA GLY A 185 -5.69 -0.04 9.99
C GLY A 185 -6.43 -1.14 9.25
N GLY A 186 -5.75 -1.73 8.26
CA GLY A 186 -6.32 -2.72 7.34
C GLY A 186 -5.77 -4.14 7.47
N TYR A 187 -5.11 -4.51 8.57
CA TYR A 187 -4.62 -5.88 8.71
C TYR A 187 -5.75 -6.89 8.85
N PRO A 188 -5.79 -7.98 8.02
CA PRO A 188 -6.89 -8.93 7.99
C PRO A 188 -7.18 -9.59 9.36
N ALA A 189 -6.14 -9.86 10.14
CA ALA A 189 -6.26 -10.52 11.43
C ALA A 189 -7.13 -9.75 12.45
N ILE A 190 -7.21 -8.43 12.32
CA ILE A 190 -7.98 -7.56 13.22
C ILE A 190 -9.24 -6.97 12.59
N SER A 191 -9.58 -7.40 11.38
CA SER A 191 -10.77 -6.95 10.65
C SER A 191 -12.06 -7.66 11.05
N ASP A 192 -11.99 -8.69 11.89
CA ASP A 192 -13.16 -9.43 12.38
C ASP A 192 -13.98 -8.56 13.36
N GLU A 193 -15.27 -8.44 13.10
CA GLU A 193 -16.18 -7.63 13.92
C GLU A 193 -16.40 -8.18 15.33
N SER A 194 -16.13 -9.47 15.54
CA SER A 194 -16.28 -10.12 16.86
C SER A 194 -15.13 -9.74 17.83
N LEU A 195 -14.02 -9.20 17.35
CA LEU A 195 -12.89 -8.81 18.17
C LEU A 195 -13.20 -7.57 18.99
N THR A 196 -12.76 -7.58 20.25
CA THR A 196 -12.81 -6.41 21.12
C THR A 196 -11.73 -5.38 20.75
N GLN A 197 -11.81 -4.20 21.33
CA GLN A 197 -10.77 -3.17 21.19
C GLN A 197 -9.44 -3.64 21.79
N GLU A 198 -9.49 -4.36 22.90
CA GLU A 198 -8.34 -4.93 23.59
C GLU A 198 -7.64 -5.97 22.71
N ASP A 199 -8.39 -6.87 22.06
CA ASP A 199 -7.85 -7.90 21.15
C ASP A 199 -7.08 -7.25 19.99
N ARG A 200 -7.67 -6.23 19.35
CA ARG A 200 -7.03 -5.49 18.27
C ARG A 200 -5.76 -4.78 18.70
N THR A 201 -5.82 -4.13 19.87
CA THR A 201 -4.67 -3.43 20.46
C THR A 201 -3.54 -4.41 20.80
N LEU A 202 -3.88 -5.55 21.40
CA LEU A 202 -2.92 -6.60 21.75
C LEU A 202 -2.25 -7.16 20.50
N TRP A 203 -3.04 -7.45 19.45
CA TRP A 203 -2.52 -7.95 18.19
C TRP A 203 -1.53 -6.96 17.56
N LEU A 204 -1.88 -5.67 17.48
CA LEU A 204 -1.01 -4.62 16.90
C LEU A 204 0.30 -4.49 17.68
N LYS A 205 0.27 -4.53 19.02
CA LYS A 205 1.48 -4.51 19.85
C LYS A 205 2.37 -5.73 19.61
N ASN A 206 1.77 -6.93 19.57
CA ASN A 206 2.51 -8.16 19.31
C ASN A 206 3.09 -8.17 17.88
N TYR A 207 2.35 -7.67 16.90
CA TYR A 207 2.84 -7.54 15.53
C TYR A 207 4.06 -6.64 15.45
N LEU A 208 4.04 -5.48 16.13
CA LEU A 208 5.20 -4.58 16.19
C LEU A 208 6.43 -5.30 16.78
N GLN A 209 6.28 -5.97 17.90
CA GLN A 209 7.40 -6.62 18.61
C GLN A 209 7.95 -7.85 17.88
N THR A 210 7.07 -8.67 17.27
CA THR A 210 7.47 -9.98 16.77
C THR A 210 7.82 -9.98 15.30
N TYR A 211 7.17 -9.13 14.49
CA TYR A 211 7.33 -9.17 13.03
C TYR A 211 8.15 -8.01 12.50
N LEU A 212 7.84 -6.77 12.88
CA LEU A 212 8.56 -5.63 12.34
C LEU A 212 10.05 -5.62 12.74
N GLU A 213 10.36 -5.99 13.98
CA GLU A 213 11.74 -6.09 14.42
C GLU A 213 12.49 -7.28 13.76
N ARG A 214 11.81 -8.41 13.59
CA ARG A 214 12.40 -9.59 12.94
C ARG A 214 12.67 -9.37 11.47
N ASP A 215 11.68 -8.84 10.70
CA ASP A 215 11.85 -8.58 9.28
C ASP A 215 13.02 -7.65 8.99
N ILE A 216 13.22 -6.69 9.87
CA ILE A 216 14.33 -5.76 9.75
C ILE A 216 15.66 -6.41 10.06
N ARG A 217 15.72 -7.30 11.05
CA ARG A 217 16.94 -8.09 11.32
C ARG A 217 17.30 -9.00 10.14
N ASP A 218 16.29 -9.57 9.48
CA ASP A 218 16.47 -10.42 8.29
C ASP A 218 16.90 -9.58 7.06
N LEU A 219 16.56 -8.27 7.02
CA LEU A 219 16.92 -7.36 5.92
C LEU A 219 18.35 -6.85 5.97
N ALA A 220 18.94 -6.79 7.14
CA ALA A 220 20.30 -6.29 7.32
C ALA A 220 20.95 -6.95 8.55
N GLU A 221 22.23 -7.30 8.44
CA GLU A 221 23.04 -7.70 9.58
C GLU A 221 23.28 -6.52 10.54
N PHE A 222 22.23 -6.18 11.31
CA PHE A 222 22.34 -5.11 12.30
C PHE A 222 23.20 -5.57 13.48
N LYS A 223 24.33 -4.92 13.69
CA LYS A 223 25.06 -5.01 14.96
C LYS A 223 24.26 -4.44 16.12
N ASN A 224 23.45 -3.40 15.86
CA ASN A 224 22.54 -2.77 16.81
C ASN A 224 21.29 -2.28 16.07
N ILE A 225 20.10 -2.69 16.51
CA ILE A 225 18.79 -2.32 15.93
C ILE A 225 18.23 -1.01 16.52
N GLU A 226 18.73 -0.54 17.67
CA GLU A 226 18.18 0.64 18.35
C GLU A 226 18.09 1.89 17.48
N PRO A 227 19.13 2.26 16.68
CA PRO A 227 19.04 3.43 15.81
C PRO A 227 17.93 3.31 14.77
N PHE A 228 17.65 2.10 14.29
CA PHE A 228 16.53 1.87 13.39
C PHE A 228 15.18 2.11 14.09
N ILE A 229 15.01 1.60 15.31
CA ILE A 229 13.78 1.80 16.12
C ILE A 229 13.56 3.30 16.39
N VAL A 230 14.63 4.06 16.66
CA VAL A 230 14.54 5.52 16.81
C VAL A 230 14.01 6.17 15.53
N ILE A 231 14.58 5.84 14.37
CA ILE A 231 14.14 6.39 13.08
C ILE A 231 12.70 5.97 12.77
N GLN A 232 12.32 4.73 13.06
CA GLN A 232 10.95 4.24 12.90
C GLN A 232 9.95 5.05 13.75
N LYS A 233 10.23 5.27 15.03
CA LYS A 233 9.41 6.10 15.91
C LYS A 233 9.33 7.55 15.44
N MET A 234 10.45 8.13 15.04
CA MET A 234 10.45 9.49 14.46
C MET A 234 9.60 9.56 13.19
N SER A 235 9.73 8.58 12.31
CA SER A 235 8.92 8.51 11.09
C SER A 235 7.42 8.41 11.40
N ALA A 236 7.03 7.67 12.44
CA ALA A 236 5.64 7.57 12.87
C ALA A 236 5.11 8.89 13.47
N LEU A 237 5.95 9.62 14.20
CA LEU A 237 5.60 10.95 14.75
C LEU A 237 5.55 12.05 13.69
N LEU A 238 6.38 11.93 12.64
CA LEU A 238 6.50 12.91 11.55
C LEU A 238 5.71 12.50 10.29
N THR A 239 4.79 11.55 10.43
CA THR A 239 3.92 11.15 9.30
C THR A 239 3.12 12.35 8.77
N GLY A 240 2.90 12.44 7.46
CA GLY A 240 2.27 13.58 6.81
C GLY A 240 3.20 14.80 6.64
N GLN A 241 4.51 14.69 6.92
CA GLN A 241 5.46 15.79 6.83
C GLN A 241 6.60 15.48 5.84
N LEU A 242 7.33 16.52 5.44
CA LEU A 242 8.53 16.37 4.61
C LEU A 242 9.62 15.60 5.38
N MET A 243 10.26 14.65 4.70
CA MET A 243 11.36 13.87 5.30
C MET A 243 12.53 14.76 5.68
N ASN A 244 13.02 14.63 6.93
CA ASN A 244 14.23 15.31 7.40
C ASN A 244 15.29 14.29 7.79
N TYR A 245 16.02 13.80 6.79
CA TYR A 245 17.07 12.79 7.00
C TYR A 245 18.19 13.26 7.94
N THR A 246 18.51 14.56 7.96
CA THR A 246 19.55 15.12 8.83
C THR A 246 19.12 15.06 10.30
N LEU A 247 17.87 15.45 10.59
CA LEU A 247 17.29 15.33 11.92
C LEU A 247 17.24 13.87 12.37
N MET A 248 16.75 12.98 11.52
CA MET A 248 16.68 11.54 11.82
C MET A 248 18.04 10.93 12.10
N ALA A 249 19.06 11.28 11.31
CA ALA A 249 20.42 10.81 11.50
C ALA A 249 21.03 11.31 12.84
N LYS A 250 20.80 12.58 13.18
CA LYS A 250 21.25 13.19 14.43
C LYS A 250 20.65 12.50 15.65
N GLU A 251 19.34 12.36 15.69
CA GLU A 251 18.63 11.77 16.84
C GLU A 251 18.92 10.28 17.01
N ALA A 252 19.05 9.54 15.91
CA ALA A 252 19.41 8.12 15.93
C ALA A 252 20.94 7.90 16.12
N LYS A 253 21.76 8.97 16.17
CA LYS A 253 23.22 8.91 16.30
C LYS A 253 23.90 8.05 15.23
N VAL A 254 23.47 8.19 13.98
CA VAL A 254 24.01 7.48 12.82
C VAL A 254 24.42 8.44 11.72
N HIS A 255 25.21 7.96 10.76
CA HIS A 255 25.52 8.74 9.55
C HIS A 255 24.27 8.95 8.68
N LEU A 256 24.24 10.07 7.94
CA LEU A 256 23.13 10.42 7.04
C LEU A 256 22.79 9.30 6.05
N ASN A 257 23.80 8.64 5.48
CA ASN A 257 23.57 7.53 4.54
C ASN A 257 22.93 6.31 5.22
N THR A 258 23.25 6.08 6.49
CA THR A 258 22.61 5.02 7.29
C THR A 258 21.13 5.34 7.54
N ALA A 259 20.80 6.59 7.90
CA ALA A 259 19.42 7.01 8.07
C ALA A 259 18.62 6.86 6.76
N LYS A 260 19.17 7.29 5.61
CA LYS A 260 18.54 7.08 4.30
C LYS A 260 18.30 5.60 4.00
N ARG A 261 19.28 4.73 4.29
CA ARG A 261 19.15 3.28 4.11
C ARG A 261 18.06 2.69 5.01
N TYR A 262 17.94 3.14 6.25
CA TYR A 262 16.87 2.70 7.15
C TYR A 262 15.47 3.11 6.65
N MET A 263 15.35 4.31 6.09
CA MET A 263 14.11 4.74 5.45
C MET A 263 13.77 3.87 4.22
N GLN A 264 14.78 3.49 3.42
CA GLN A 264 14.58 2.53 2.32
C GLN A 264 14.11 1.17 2.82
N TYR A 265 14.67 0.66 3.93
CA TYR A 265 14.21 -0.59 4.54
C TYR A 265 12.76 -0.49 5.01
N MET A 266 12.35 0.63 5.60
CA MET A 266 10.95 0.85 5.97
C MET A 266 10.02 0.87 4.76
N GLN A 267 10.43 1.45 3.63
CA GLN A 267 9.67 1.39 2.38
C GLN A 267 9.57 -0.05 1.85
N MET A 268 10.68 -0.77 1.79
CA MET A 268 10.75 -2.14 1.30
C MET A 268 10.02 -3.14 2.21
N SER A 269 9.84 -2.83 3.49
CA SER A 269 9.05 -3.63 4.43
C SER A 269 7.58 -3.19 4.53
N TYR A 270 7.13 -2.32 3.61
CA TYR A 270 5.74 -1.83 3.57
C TYR A 270 5.28 -1.08 4.82
N GLN A 271 6.18 -0.43 5.54
CA GLN A 271 5.81 0.40 6.68
C GLN A 271 5.42 1.81 6.24
N ILE A 272 6.16 2.38 5.30
CA ILE A 272 5.98 3.75 4.81
C ILE A 272 5.89 3.82 3.30
N ILE A 273 5.25 4.89 2.84
CA ILE A 273 5.30 5.35 1.46
C ILE A 273 5.96 6.73 1.41
N SER A 274 6.63 6.99 0.32
CA SER A 274 7.33 8.24 0.05
C SER A 274 6.65 8.91 -1.13
N LEU A 275 5.95 10.02 -0.87
CA LEU A 275 5.25 10.75 -1.91
C LEU A 275 6.20 11.81 -2.49
N ALA A 276 6.58 11.62 -3.75
CA ALA A 276 7.50 12.51 -4.44
C ALA A 276 6.91 13.93 -4.58
N PRO A 277 7.73 14.99 -4.55
CA PRO A 277 7.25 16.34 -4.84
C PRO A 277 6.96 16.51 -6.33
N TRP A 278 5.83 17.13 -6.66
CA TRP A 278 5.60 17.59 -8.02
C TRP A 278 6.43 18.85 -8.33
N HIS A 279 6.98 18.91 -9.49
CA HIS A 279 7.65 20.11 -10.01
C HIS A 279 7.58 20.10 -11.54
N ARG A 280 7.38 21.26 -12.17
CA ARG A 280 7.32 21.39 -13.63
C ARG A 280 8.58 20.83 -14.31
N ASN A 281 9.75 21.11 -13.74
CA ASN A 281 11.00 20.45 -14.15
C ASN A 281 11.10 19.05 -13.53
N LYS A 282 10.99 18.01 -14.34
CA LYS A 282 11.00 16.59 -13.94
C LYS A 282 12.30 16.19 -13.17
N LEU A 283 13.45 16.77 -13.50
CA LEU A 283 14.70 16.50 -12.77
C LEU A 283 14.64 16.99 -11.32
N LYS A 284 13.96 18.10 -11.08
CA LYS A 284 13.77 18.61 -9.72
C LYS A 284 12.83 17.72 -8.87
N ARG A 285 11.94 16.94 -9.51
CA ARG A 285 11.11 15.94 -8.79
C ARG A 285 11.99 14.89 -8.10
N LEU A 286 13.14 14.54 -8.68
CA LEU A 286 14.08 13.56 -8.14
C LEU A 286 14.98 14.09 -7.01
N SER A 287 15.21 15.39 -6.96
CA SER A 287 16.17 16.01 -6.03
C SER A 287 15.54 16.65 -4.80
N LYS A 288 14.24 16.97 -4.86
CA LYS A 288 13.51 17.57 -3.73
C LYS A 288 13.07 16.53 -2.71
N VAL A 289 12.86 16.99 -1.48
CA VAL A 289 12.49 16.14 -0.34
C VAL A 289 11.06 15.62 -0.49
N PRO A 290 10.83 14.30 -0.39
CA PRO A 290 9.49 13.73 -0.44
C PRO A 290 8.73 13.90 0.89
N LYS A 291 7.40 13.75 0.83
CA LYS A 291 6.52 13.69 1.99
C LYS A 291 6.39 12.24 2.47
N LEU A 292 6.47 12.04 3.77
CA LEU A 292 6.43 10.73 4.41
C LEU A 292 5.01 10.40 4.86
N HIS A 293 4.53 9.20 4.52
CA HIS A 293 3.28 8.66 5.06
C HIS A 293 3.47 7.22 5.52
N PHE A 294 2.82 6.83 6.61
CA PHE A 294 2.72 5.42 6.98
C PHE A 294 1.69 4.72 6.09
N LEU A 295 2.00 3.49 5.64
CA LEU A 295 1.11 2.72 4.77
C LEU A 295 -0.15 2.21 5.49
N ASP A 296 -0.08 2.06 6.81
CA ASP A 296 -1.19 1.59 7.63
C ASP A 296 -1.30 2.43 8.91
N PRO A 297 -2.47 3.07 9.16
CA PRO A 297 -2.64 3.92 10.33
C PRO A 297 -2.60 3.14 11.65
N GLY A 298 -3.01 1.87 11.70
CA GLY A 298 -2.94 1.05 12.91
C GLY A 298 -1.49 0.81 13.35
N ILE A 299 -0.61 0.54 12.38
CA ILE A 299 0.84 0.39 12.65
C ILE A 299 1.45 1.71 13.11
N GLN A 300 1.14 2.83 12.44
CA GLN A 300 1.62 4.15 12.86
C GLN A 300 1.22 4.45 14.30
N ARG A 301 -0.04 4.22 14.65
CA ARG A 301 -0.60 4.52 15.98
C ARG A 301 -0.02 3.62 17.08
N VAL A 302 0.24 2.34 16.80
CA VAL A 302 0.87 1.47 17.81
C VAL A 302 2.32 1.84 18.06
N ILE A 303 3.08 2.26 17.04
CA ILE A 303 4.47 2.72 17.19
C ILE A 303 4.53 3.99 18.05
N THR A 304 3.57 4.91 17.89
CA THR A 304 3.50 6.16 18.67
C THR A 304 2.84 5.99 20.04
N GLY A 305 2.24 4.83 20.34
CA GLY A 305 1.48 4.59 21.59
C GLY A 305 0.13 5.30 21.66
N LYS A 306 -0.42 5.77 20.54
CA LYS A 306 -1.62 6.63 20.46
C LYS A 306 -2.90 5.90 20.02
N LEU A 307 -3.03 4.59 20.23
CA LEU A 307 -4.19 3.81 19.77
C LEU A 307 -5.54 4.29 20.33
N GLN A 308 -5.54 4.97 21.47
CA GLN A 308 -6.77 5.48 22.13
C GLN A 308 -6.84 7.01 22.19
N VAL A 309 -5.98 7.70 21.44
CA VAL A 309 -5.92 9.17 21.39
C VAL A 309 -6.45 9.64 20.05
N ASP A 310 -7.10 10.80 20.00
CA ASP A 310 -7.56 11.39 18.75
C ASP A 310 -6.39 11.61 17.79
N MET A 311 -6.65 11.43 16.49
CA MET A 311 -5.67 11.68 15.44
C MET A 311 -5.36 13.18 15.32
N THR A 312 -4.13 13.49 15.00
CA THR A 312 -3.76 14.82 14.53
C THR A 312 -4.13 15.00 13.04
N GLY A 313 -4.14 16.23 12.54
CA GLY A 313 -4.38 16.52 11.13
C GLY A 313 -3.39 15.79 10.21
N HIS A 314 -2.11 15.70 10.57
CA HIS A 314 -1.10 14.97 9.80
C HIS A 314 -1.28 13.45 9.81
N GLU A 315 -1.71 12.88 10.94
CA GLU A 315 -2.03 11.46 11.03
C GLU A 315 -3.26 11.10 10.18
N PHE A 316 -4.27 11.98 10.21
CA PHE A 316 -5.46 11.86 9.37
C PHE A 316 -5.10 11.95 7.88
N GLU A 317 -4.37 12.98 7.48
CA GLU A 317 -3.87 13.13 6.11
C GLU A 317 -3.11 11.88 5.66
N SER A 318 -2.19 11.40 6.49
CA SER A 318 -1.41 10.20 6.18
C SER A 318 -2.27 8.95 5.99
N ALA A 319 -3.31 8.75 6.81
CA ALA A 319 -4.23 7.63 6.66
C ALA A 319 -5.03 7.68 5.35
N ILE A 320 -5.51 8.87 4.96
CA ILE A 320 -6.25 9.06 3.69
C ILE A 320 -5.32 8.88 2.48
N VAL A 321 -4.12 9.45 2.51
CA VAL A 321 -3.10 9.27 1.46
C VAL A 321 -2.72 7.80 1.30
N ALA A 322 -2.51 7.07 2.40
CA ALA A 322 -2.19 5.64 2.37
C ALA A 322 -3.32 4.81 1.76
N GLU A 323 -4.57 5.15 2.06
CA GLU A 323 -5.72 4.47 1.47
C GLU A 323 -5.82 4.72 -0.04
N MET A 324 -5.72 5.98 -0.48
CA MET A 324 -5.71 6.33 -1.91
C MET A 324 -4.55 5.64 -2.65
N TYR A 325 -3.37 5.62 -2.04
CA TYR A 325 -2.21 4.93 -2.60
C TYR A 325 -2.49 3.45 -2.86
N LYS A 326 -3.03 2.72 -1.89
CA LYS A 326 -3.39 1.31 -2.04
C LYS A 326 -4.44 1.09 -3.13
N GLN A 327 -5.46 1.94 -3.18
CA GLN A 327 -6.52 1.85 -4.19
C GLN A 327 -5.99 2.10 -5.61
N ILE A 328 -5.11 3.09 -5.80
CA ILE A 328 -4.45 3.35 -7.10
C ILE A 328 -3.61 2.14 -7.52
N LYS A 329 -2.83 1.56 -6.60
CA LYS A 329 -1.97 0.40 -6.90
C LYS A 329 -2.73 -0.86 -7.33
N TYR A 330 -4.01 -0.93 -7.08
CA TYR A 330 -4.88 -2.02 -7.53
C TYR A 330 -5.59 -1.74 -8.86
N LEU A 331 -5.40 -0.56 -9.46
CA LEU A 331 -5.87 -0.26 -10.80
C LEU A 331 -4.90 -0.81 -11.86
N ASP A 332 -5.44 -1.03 -13.07
CA ASP A 332 -4.65 -1.54 -14.20
C ASP A 332 -3.76 -0.46 -14.85
N GLU A 333 -4.08 0.79 -14.63
CA GLU A 333 -3.40 1.93 -15.21
C GLU A 333 -2.30 2.46 -14.28
N ASP A 334 -1.19 2.88 -14.86
CA ASP A 334 -0.09 3.51 -14.12
C ASP A 334 -0.38 5.00 -13.93
N TYR A 335 -0.70 5.36 -12.70
CA TYR A 335 -0.83 6.75 -12.26
C TYR A 335 0.45 7.21 -11.56
N SER A 336 0.90 8.43 -11.91
CA SER A 336 1.97 9.07 -11.14
C SER A 336 1.36 9.93 -10.04
N ILE A 337 1.87 9.79 -8.82
CA ILE A 337 1.34 10.46 -7.64
C ILE A 337 2.41 11.32 -6.97
N TYR A 338 2.01 12.50 -6.51
CA TYR A 338 2.88 13.51 -5.94
C TYR A 338 2.22 14.25 -4.78
N HIS A 339 3.00 14.95 -4.00
CA HIS A 339 2.55 16.15 -3.28
C HIS A 339 3.02 17.39 -4.03
N LEU A 340 2.34 18.52 -3.88
CA LEU A 340 2.79 19.79 -4.44
C LEU A 340 3.03 20.78 -3.30
N ARG A 341 4.20 21.43 -3.32
CA ARG A 341 4.51 22.55 -2.44
C ARG A 341 5.31 23.61 -3.19
N THR A 342 4.78 24.81 -3.25
CA THR A 342 5.38 25.97 -3.91
C THR A 342 6.16 26.85 -2.92
N SER A 343 7.00 27.73 -3.42
CA SER A 343 7.80 28.65 -2.60
C SER A 343 6.94 29.73 -1.91
N ASP A 344 5.77 30.05 -2.45
CA ASP A 344 4.79 30.99 -1.89
C ASP A 344 3.87 30.33 -0.84
N GLY A 345 4.13 29.08 -0.47
CA GLY A 345 3.43 28.37 0.60
C GLY A 345 2.14 27.67 0.20
N ARG A 346 1.83 27.58 -1.10
CA ARG A 346 0.72 26.75 -1.58
C ARG A 346 1.09 25.28 -1.43
N GLU A 347 0.16 24.46 -0.93
CA GLU A 347 0.36 23.04 -0.72
C GLU A 347 -0.86 22.25 -1.22
N VAL A 348 -0.63 21.13 -1.92
CA VAL A 348 -1.64 20.14 -2.27
C VAL A 348 -1.16 18.78 -1.73
N ASP A 349 -1.96 18.16 -0.89
CA ASP A 349 -1.57 16.97 -0.15
C ASP A 349 -1.38 15.76 -1.07
N PHE A 350 -2.23 15.62 -2.09
CA PHE A 350 -2.16 14.51 -3.04
C PHE A 350 -2.53 14.98 -4.45
N LEU A 351 -1.59 14.85 -5.37
CA LEU A 351 -1.74 15.22 -6.78
C LEU A 351 -1.55 13.97 -7.65
N ILE A 352 -2.52 13.65 -8.49
CA ILE A 352 -2.50 12.49 -9.39
C ILE A 352 -2.32 12.98 -10.81
N GLU A 353 -1.28 12.51 -11.49
CA GLU A 353 -1.04 12.73 -12.90
C GLU A 353 -1.60 11.57 -13.70
N THR A 354 -2.52 11.86 -14.63
CA THR A 354 -3.05 10.96 -15.63
C THR A 354 -2.54 11.33 -17.02
N ASN A 355 -2.91 10.57 -18.04
CA ASN A 355 -2.63 10.95 -19.44
C ASN A 355 -3.32 12.24 -19.84
N GLU A 356 -4.54 12.50 -19.33
CA GLU A 356 -5.39 13.62 -19.70
C GLU A 356 -5.12 14.90 -18.89
N GLY A 357 -4.64 14.77 -17.66
CA GLY A 357 -4.43 15.91 -16.78
C GLY A 357 -4.19 15.51 -15.33
N TYR A 358 -4.54 16.41 -14.42
CA TYR A 358 -4.33 16.25 -12.99
C TYR A 358 -5.63 16.21 -12.19
N TYR A 359 -5.65 15.40 -11.14
CA TYR A 359 -6.58 15.51 -10.03
C TYR A 359 -5.82 16.02 -8.79
N ALA A 360 -6.35 17.05 -8.12
CA ALA A 360 -5.74 17.64 -6.93
C ALA A 360 -6.62 17.38 -5.71
N ILE A 361 -6.03 16.91 -4.62
CA ILE A 361 -6.75 16.54 -3.41
C ILE A 361 -6.11 17.23 -2.21
N GLU A 362 -6.92 17.98 -1.49
CA GLU A 362 -6.60 18.59 -0.19
C GLU A 362 -7.32 17.79 0.90
N ILE A 363 -6.66 17.51 2.01
CA ILE A 363 -7.19 16.69 3.10
C ILE A 363 -7.28 17.51 4.37
N LYS A 364 -8.47 17.61 4.96
CA LYS A 364 -8.73 18.41 6.16
C LYS A 364 -9.42 17.57 7.23
N MET A 365 -8.81 17.47 8.39
CA MET A 365 -9.45 16.86 9.55
C MET A 365 -10.46 17.84 10.17
N THR A 366 -11.60 18.04 9.51
CA THR A 366 -12.70 18.90 9.98
C THR A 366 -14.05 18.25 9.74
N GLN A 367 -15.04 18.56 10.57
CA GLN A 367 -16.44 18.16 10.40
C GLN A 367 -17.27 19.29 9.80
N ASN A 368 -16.67 20.46 9.57
CA ASN A 368 -17.33 21.66 9.04
C ASN A 368 -16.43 22.26 7.96
N PHE A 369 -16.72 21.94 6.71
CA PHE A 369 -16.02 22.50 5.55
C PHE A 369 -16.25 24.02 5.47
N LYS A 370 -15.21 24.75 5.07
CA LYS A 370 -15.28 26.20 4.80
C LYS A 370 -14.73 26.49 3.40
N PRO A 371 -15.27 27.47 2.68
CA PRO A 371 -14.74 27.87 1.37
C PRO A 371 -13.26 28.26 1.37
N THR A 372 -12.73 28.68 2.51
CA THR A 372 -11.29 28.96 2.72
C THR A 372 -10.41 27.71 2.61
N ASP A 373 -10.98 26.52 2.83
CA ASP A 373 -10.25 25.24 2.73
C ASP A 373 -9.85 24.92 1.28
N THR A 374 -10.45 25.58 0.29
CA THR A 374 -10.10 25.44 -1.15
C THR A 374 -8.96 26.34 -1.60
N ARG A 375 -8.42 27.20 -0.73
CA ARG A 375 -7.46 28.24 -1.13
C ARG A 375 -6.26 27.72 -1.91
N HIS A 376 -5.77 26.53 -1.60
CA HIS A 376 -4.60 25.92 -2.23
C HIS A 376 -4.94 25.25 -3.57
N LEU A 377 -6.22 24.95 -3.81
CA LEU A 377 -6.70 24.31 -5.03
C LEU A 377 -7.06 25.29 -6.14
N ARG A 378 -7.18 26.60 -5.82
CA ARG A 378 -7.53 27.62 -6.81
C ARG A 378 -6.35 27.94 -7.71
N ASN A 379 -6.59 28.14 -9.00
CA ASN A 379 -5.59 28.55 -10.00
C ASN A 379 -4.38 27.60 -10.07
N LEU A 380 -4.57 26.28 -9.85
CA LEU A 380 -3.50 25.29 -10.00
C LEU A 380 -3.11 25.09 -11.46
N ASP A 381 -4.02 25.30 -12.40
CA ASP A 381 -3.81 25.28 -13.85
C ASP A 381 -2.72 26.25 -14.32
N GLU A 382 -2.46 27.35 -13.61
CA GLU A 382 -1.35 28.28 -13.90
C GLU A 382 0.03 27.64 -13.58
N ILE A 383 0.06 26.68 -12.66
CA ILE A 383 1.28 26.03 -12.16
C ILE A 383 1.56 24.72 -12.91
N LEU A 384 0.50 23.93 -13.15
CA LEU A 384 0.58 22.60 -13.73
C LEU A 384 0.97 22.66 -15.22
N ASP A 385 1.53 21.57 -15.75
CA ASP A 385 1.94 21.44 -17.14
C ASP A 385 0.93 20.68 -18.01
N LYS A 386 -0.17 20.22 -17.41
CA LYS A 386 -1.36 19.62 -18.04
C LYS A 386 -2.63 20.20 -17.40
N PRO A 387 -3.81 20.04 -18.04
CA PRO A 387 -5.07 20.50 -17.47
C PRO A 387 -5.37 19.97 -16.06
N LEU A 388 -5.95 20.78 -15.20
CA LEU A 388 -6.55 20.35 -13.95
C LEU A 388 -7.97 19.84 -14.23
N LEU A 389 -8.16 18.52 -14.13
CA LEU A 389 -9.43 17.87 -14.45
C LEU A 389 -10.47 18.12 -13.36
N HIS A 390 -10.10 17.92 -12.11
CA HIS A 390 -10.95 18.18 -10.94
C HIS A 390 -10.12 18.32 -9.66
N SER A 391 -10.67 19.00 -8.68
CA SER A 391 -10.09 19.15 -7.34
C SER A 391 -11.05 18.69 -6.26
N PHE A 392 -10.51 18.09 -5.20
CA PHE A 392 -11.31 17.61 -4.07
C PHE A 392 -10.78 18.18 -2.75
N VAL A 393 -11.72 18.51 -1.84
CA VAL A 393 -11.41 18.68 -0.42
C VAL A 393 -12.05 17.51 0.32
N ILE A 394 -11.22 16.66 0.91
CA ILE A 394 -11.65 15.46 1.60
C ILE A 394 -11.61 15.71 3.10
N SER A 395 -12.75 15.51 3.77
CA SER A 395 -12.91 15.83 5.18
C SER A 395 -13.84 14.85 5.90
N ASN A 396 -14.17 15.14 7.16
CA ASN A 396 -15.20 14.42 7.92
C ASN A 396 -16.56 15.15 7.92
N ASP A 397 -16.75 16.16 7.06
CA ASP A 397 -18.04 16.80 6.88
C ASP A 397 -18.99 15.88 6.10
N ILE A 398 -20.16 15.63 6.66
CA ILE A 398 -21.19 14.77 6.05
C ILE A 398 -21.91 15.44 4.87
N MET A 399 -21.80 16.77 4.74
CA MET A 399 -22.40 17.55 3.68
C MET A 399 -21.45 17.65 2.49
N PRO A 400 -21.85 17.22 1.29
CA PRO A 400 -21.06 17.48 0.09
C PRO A 400 -21.29 18.90 -0.42
N TYR A 401 -20.25 19.52 -0.96
CA TYR A 401 -20.30 20.83 -1.57
C TYR A 401 -19.69 20.78 -2.97
N ILE A 402 -20.47 21.16 -3.97
CA ILE A 402 -19.99 21.31 -5.34
C ILE A 402 -19.82 22.79 -5.58
N LEU A 403 -18.58 23.19 -5.79
CA LEU A 403 -18.20 24.59 -5.92
C LEU A 403 -17.87 24.92 -7.37
N GLU A 404 -17.75 26.21 -7.68
CA GLU A 404 -17.22 26.67 -8.96
C GLU A 404 -15.78 26.16 -9.18
N ASN A 405 -15.30 26.24 -10.42
CA ASN A 405 -13.95 25.82 -10.82
C ASN A 405 -13.62 24.33 -10.58
N ASN A 406 -14.58 23.44 -10.77
CA ASN A 406 -14.38 21.99 -10.64
C ASN A 406 -13.81 21.56 -9.26
N ILE A 407 -14.30 22.17 -8.19
CA ILE A 407 -13.93 21.78 -6.82
C ILE A 407 -15.12 21.13 -6.13
N THR A 408 -14.90 19.95 -5.57
CA THR A 408 -15.89 19.22 -4.77
C THR A 408 -15.34 18.94 -3.38
N ALA A 409 -16.09 19.32 -2.33
CA ALA A 409 -15.80 18.92 -0.97
C ALA A 409 -16.74 17.78 -0.54
N MET A 410 -16.21 16.74 0.11
CA MET A 410 -17.01 15.60 0.52
C MET A 410 -16.37 14.80 1.66
N HIS A 411 -17.18 13.91 2.26
CA HIS A 411 -16.73 13.05 3.35
C HIS A 411 -15.74 11.98 2.85
N ALA A 412 -14.64 11.78 3.60
CA ALA A 412 -13.59 10.81 3.24
C ALA A 412 -14.13 9.38 3.07
N ALA A 413 -15.01 8.91 3.93
CA ALA A 413 -15.61 7.60 3.77
C ALA A 413 -16.45 7.46 2.49
N GLN A 414 -17.14 8.50 2.07
CA GLN A 414 -17.90 8.51 0.81
C GLN A 414 -16.97 8.49 -0.40
N PHE A 415 -15.86 9.22 -0.32
CA PHE A 415 -14.86 9.30 -1.39
C PHE A 415 -14.11 7.98 -1.59
N LEU A 416 -13.76 7.32 -0.52
CA LEU A 416 -12.89 6.12 -0.52
C LEU A 416 -13.65 4.78 -0.61
N THR A 417 -15.01 4.84 -0.75
CA THR A 417 -15.82 3.62 -0.79
C THR A 417 -16.82 3.59 -1.94
#